data_ec96bd4d4914c33e57ec1de4b222f1b2
#
_entry.id   ec96bd4d4914c33e57ec1de4b222f1b2
#
_cell.length_a   1.000
_cell.length_b   1.000
_cell.length_c   1.000
_cell.angle_alpha   90.00
_cell.angle_beta   90.00
_cell.angle_gamma   90.00
#
_symmetry.space_group_name_H-M   'P 1'
#
loop_
_entity.id
_entity.type
_entity.pdbx_description
1 polymer ?
#
loop_
_entity_poly.entity_id
_entity_poly.type
_entity_poly.pdbx_seq_one_letter_code
_entity_poly.pdbx_strand_id
1 'polypeptide(L)'
;TLSSSSAASDVYKRQAKVCAMRALALLQRAVGSLDAVQSILRITVYVQSAPTFTQQSEVADGASEVLFAVLGEAGAHTRTSVGVLQLPKNATVEVDLIASVRT
;
A
#
# COMPACT_ATOMS: atom_id res chain seq x y z
N THR A 1 19.79 -10.53 0.10
CA THR A 1 18.84 -10.15 1.15
C THR A 1 18.95 -8.67 1.45
N LEU A 2 17.84 -7.97 1.44
CA LEU A 2 17.85 -6.54 1.74
C LEU A 2 17.98 -6.31 3.25
N SER A 3 18.82 -5.36 3.61
CA SER A 3 19.06 -4.95 4.99
C SER A 3 18.31 -3.66 5.31
N SER A 4 18.64 -3.01 6.43
CA SER A 4 18.03 -1.76 6.88
C SER A 4 18.62 -0.54 6.17
N SER A 5 18.76 -0.59 4.85
CA SER A 5 19.35 0.50 4.06
C SER A 5 18.28 1.30 3.32
N SER A 6 18.65 2.49 2.82
CA SER A 6 17.77 3.26 1.95
C SER A 6 17.51 2.53 0.63
N ALA A 7 18.44 1.68 0.17
CA ALA A 7 18.20 0.84 -1.00
C ALA A 7 17.08 -0.16 -0.75
N ALA A 8 17.04 -0.76 0.45
CA ALA A 8 15.94 -1.65 0.83
C ALA A 8 14.61 -0.89 0.87
N SER A 9 14.59 0.31 1.45
CA SER A 9 13.41 1.15 1.50
C SER A 9 12.88 1.45 0.09
N ASP A 10 13.77 1.78 -0.86
CA ASP A 10 13.38 2.08 -2.24
C ASP A 10 12.77 0.87 -2.94
N VAL A 11 13.33 -0.32 -2.73
CA VAL A 11 12.79 -1.55 -3.34
C VAL A 11 11.41 -1.87 -2.76
N TYR A 12 11.27 -1.83 -1.44
CA TYR A 12 9.98 -2.10 -0.79
C TYR A 12 8.94 -1.04 -1.18
N LYS A 13 9.35 0.23 -1.31
CA LYS A 13 8.46 1.31 -1.72
C LYS A 13 7.88 1.06 -3.11
N ARG A 14 8.71 0.62 -4.07
CA ARG A 14 8.22 0.26 -5.41
C ARG A 14 7.22 -0.89 -5.35
N GLN A 15 7.46 -1.86 -4.48
CA GLN A 15 6.54 -2.98 -4.30
C GLN A 15 5.23 -2.54 -3.68
N ALA A 16 5.27 -1.61 -2.75
CA ALA A 16 4.06 -1.03 -2.18
C ALA A 16 3.22 -0.31 -3.24
N LYS A 17 3.88 0.38 -4.18
CA LYS A 17 3.18 1.00 -5.32
C LYS A 17 2.45 -0.03 -6.17
N VAL A 18 3.11 -1.14 -6.48
CA VAL A 18 2.49 -2.23 -7.26
C VAL A 18 1.28 -2.80 -6.52
N CYS A 19 1.41 -3.02 -5.22
CA CYS A 19 0.30 -3.53 -4.41
C CYS A 19 -0.89 -2.57 -4.44
N ALA A 20 -0.65 -1.27 -4.32
CA ALA A 20 -1.71 -0.27 -4.38
C ALA A 20 -2.39 -0.25 -5.75
N MET A 21 -1.61 -0.35 -6.83
CA MET A 21 -2.17 -0.40 -8.18
C MET A 21 -3.05 -1.63 -8.37
N ARG A 22 -2.63 -2.78 -7.85
CA ARG A 22 -3.43 -4.02 -7.90
C ARG A 22 -4.70 -3.89 -7.08
N ALA A 23 -4.62 -3.27 -5.91
CA ALA A 23 -5.80 -3.03 -5.08
C ALA A 23 -6.81 -2.14 -5.81
N LEU A 24 -6.35 -1.08 -6.48
CA LEU A 24 -7.21 -0.22 -7.26
C LEU A 24 -7.84 -0.95 -8.45
N ALA A 25 -7.09 -1.82 -9.11
CA ALA A 25 -7.62 -2.63 -10.21
C ALA A 25 -8.73 -3.57 -9.74
N LEU A 26 -8.54 -4.20 -8.58
CA LEU A 26 -9.57 -5.06 -7.98
C LEU A 26 -10.80 -4.26 -7.60
N LEU A 27 -10.60 -3.08 -7.02
CA LEU A 27 -11.70 -2.19 -6.65
C LEU A 27 -12.48 -1.74 -7.87
N GLN A 28 -11.79 -1.37 -8.95
CA GLN A 28 -12.43 -0.99 -10.22
C GLN A 28 -13.29 -2.14 -10.77
N ARG A 29 -12.79 -3.36 -10.72
CA ARG A 29 -13.55 -4.53 -11.15
C ARG A 29 -14.80 -4.76 -10.29
N ALA A 30 -14.68 -4.53 -9.00
CA ALA A 30 -15.78 -4.76 -8.06
C ALA A 30 -16.91 -3.75 -8.24
N VAL A 31 -16.58 -2.47 -8.52
CA VAL A 31 -17.57 -1.38 -8.54
C VAL A 31 -17.83 -0.83 -9.94
N GLY A 32 -17.12 -1.31 -10.95
CA GLY A 32 -17.29 -0.92 -12.35
C GLY A 32 -16.48 0.28 -12.80
N SER A 33 -16.24 1.25 -11.93
CA SER A 33 -15.46 2.44 -12.24
C SER A 33 -14.85 3.00 -10.97
N LEU A 34 -13.61 3.50 -11.07
CA LEU A 34 -12.98 4.19 -9.93
C LEU A 34 -13.69 5.50 -9.59
N ASP A 35 -14.51 6.04 -10.48
CA ASP A 35 -15.35 7.22 -10.18
C ASP A 35 -16.38 6.91 -9.09
N ALA A 36 -16.70 5.64 -8.87
CA ALA A 36 -17.60 5.23 -7.80
C ALA A 36 -16.93 5.22 -6.43
N VAL A 37 -15.61 5.35 -6.36
CA VAL A 37 -14.91 5.42 -5.08
C VAL A 37 -15.13 6.79 -4.45
N GLN A 38 -15.78 6.80 -3.31
CA GLN A 38 -16.05 8.04 -2.58
C GLN A 38 -14.82 8.47 -1.78
N SER A 39 -14.19 7.51 -1.11
CA SER A 39 -12.97 7.77 -0.36
C SER A 39 -12.27 6.47 0.00
N ILE A 40 -10.96 6.54 0.15
CA ILE A 40 -10.20 5.49 0.83
C ILE A 40 -10.20 5.83 2.30
N LEU A 41 -10.73 4.95 3.12
CA LEU A 41 -10.83 5.20 4.56
C LEU A 41 -9.53 4.90 5.28
N ARG A 42 -8.91 3.78 4.92
CA ARG A 42 -7.74 3.29 5.64
C ARG A 42 -6.94 2.34 4.78
N ILE A 43 -5.62 2.39 4.94
CA ILE A 43 -4.74 1.33 4.42
C ILE A 43 -3.86 0.81 5.54
N THR A 44 -3.45 -0.45 5.42
CA THR A 44 -2.37 -1.03 6.21
C THR A 44 -1.32 -1.57 5.25
N VAL A 45 -0.07 -1.25 5.53
CA VAL A 45 1.07 -1.71 4.73
C VAL A 45 1.94 -2.57 5.62
N TYR A 46 2.09 -3.83 5.23
CA TYR A 46 2.87 -4.84 5.93
C TYR A 46 4.15 -5.07 5.15
N VAL A 47 5.28 -4.97 5.81
CA VAL A 47 6.59 -5.15 5.17
C VAL A 47 7.30 -6.32 5.85
N GLN A 48 7.57 -7.37 5.07
CA GLN A 48 8.40 -8.46 5.55
C GLN A 48 9.85 -8.00 5.46
N SER A 49 10.44 -7.65 6.57
CA SER A 49 11.72 -6.97 6.60
C SER A 49 12.60 -7.49 7.74
N ALA A 50 13.88 -7.20 7.63
CA ALA A 50 14.84 -7.54 8.69
C ALA A 50 14.46 -6.81 9.99
N PRO A 51 14.79 -7.39 11.17
CA PRO A 51 14.46 -6.74 12.45
C PRO A 51 15.04 -5.34 12.62
N THR A 52 16.12 -5.03 11.92
CA THR A 52 16.76 -3.71 11.99
C THR A 52 16.20 -2.70 11.01
N PHE A 53 15.29 -3.11 10.12
CA PHE A 53 14.65 -2.19 9.18
C PHE A 53 13.57 -1.39 9.90
N THR A 54 13.64 -0.06 9.81
CA THR A 54 12.74 0.83 10.54
C THR A 54 12.02 1.84 9.63
N GLN A 55 12.10 1.66 8.31
CA GLN A 55 11.57 2.62 7.34
C GLN A 55 10.24 2.17 6.73
N GLN A 56 9.39 1.52 7.53
CA GLN A 56 8.08 1.06 7.06
C GLN A 56 7.19 2.22 6.60
N SER A 57 7.30 3.37 7.24
CA SER A 57 6.53 4.55 6.87
C SER A 57 6.91 5.04 5.47
N GLU A 58 8.21 5.06 5.16
CA GLU A 58 8.70 5.44 3.83
C GLU A 58 8.24 4.45 2.76
N VAL A 59 8.20 3.16 3.10
CA VAL A 59 7.66 2.13 2.21
C VAL A 59 6.18 2.40 1.92
N ALA A 60 5.42 2.69 2.96
CA ALA A 60 3.99 2.96 2.84
C ALA A 60 3.70 4.22 2.01
N ASP A 61 4.63 5.18 1.97
CA ASP A 61 4.50 6.35 1.11
C ASP A 61 4.30 5.96 -0.35
N GLY A 62 4.88 4.85 -0.79
CA GLY A 62 4.67 4.35 -2.15
C GLY A 62 3.21 4.04 -2.44
N ALA A 63 2.53 3.35 -1.54
CA ALA A 63 1.11 3.07 -1.68
C ALA A 63 0.29 4.35 -1.65
N SER A 64 0.58 5.23 -0.71
CA SER A 64 -0.13 6.51 -0.57
C SER A 64 0.01 7.38 -1.82
N GLU A 65 1.20 7.45 -2.40
CA GLU A 65 1.44 8.21 -3.63
C GLU A 65 0.56 7.73 -4.77
N VAL A 66 0.41 6.42 -4.93
CA VAL A 66 -0.45 5.85 -5.97
C VAL A 66 -1.91 6.23 -5.73
N LEU A 67 -2.38 6.11 -4.49
CA LEU A 67 -3.77 6.44 -4.16
C LEU A 67 -4.08 7.91 -4.45
N PHE A 68 -3.18 8.82 -4.07
CA PHE A 68 -3.35 10.24 -4.38
C PHE A 68 -3.26 10.54 -5.88
N ALA A 69 -2.33 9.89 -6.59
CA ALA A 69 -2.15 10.11 -8.02
C ALA A 69 -3.38 9.69 -8.81
N VAL A 70 -4.01 8.58 -8.43
CA VAL A 70 -5.16 8.02 -9.16
C VAL A 70 -6.48 8.64 -8.73
N LEU A 71 -6.68 8.85 -7.43
CA LEU A 71 -7.98 9.24 -6.87
C LEU A 71 -8.06 10.70 -6.42
N GLY A 72 -6.94 11.41 -6.40
CA GLY A 72 -6.92 12.79 -5.90
C GLY A 72 -7.35 12.84 -4.44
N GLU A 73 -8.26 13.73 -4.11
CA GLU A 73 -8.73 13.91 -2.74
C GLU A 73 -9.42 12.66 -2.18
N ALA A 74 -10.08 11.88 -3.04
CA ALA A 74 -10.71 10.62 -2.63
C ALA A 74 -9.68 9.59 -2.18
N GLY A 75 -8.42 9.77 -2.52
CA GLY A 75 -7.33 8.89 -2.10
C GLY A 75 -6.79 9.19 -0.70
N ALA A 76 -7.22 10.24 -0.05
CA ALA A 76 -6.78 10.57 1.31
C ALA A 76 -7.27 9.49 2.30
N HIS A 77 -6.40 9.09 3.24
CA HIS A 77 -6.65 7.92 4.07
C HIS A 77 -5.88 8.00 5.38
N THR A 78 -6.33 7.23 6.36
CA THR A 78 -5.50 6.91 7.52
C THR A 78 -4.68 5.67 7.22
N ARG A 79 -3.57 5.50 7.91
CA ARG A 79 -2.63 4.45 7.52
C ARG A 79 -1.88 3.90 8.72
N THR A 80 -1.64 2.58 8.68
CA THR A 80 -0.70 1.88 9.56
C THR A 80 0.37 1.25 8.68
N SER A 81 1.63 1.35 9.10
CA SER A 81 2.73 0.67 8.42
C SER A 81 3.56 -0.06 9.45
N VAL A 82 3.76 -1.36 9.24
CA VAL A 82 4.40 -2.23 10.22
C VAL A 82 5.33 -3.22 9.53
N GLY A 83 6.39 -3.58 10.24
CA GLY A 83 7.23 -4.71 9.86
C GLY A 83 6.63 -6.00 10.40
N VAL A 84 6.71 -7.06 9.62
CA VAL A 84 6.23 -8.37 10.02
C VAL A 84 7.33 -9.40 9.80
N LEU A 85 7.27 -10.48 10.57
CA LEU A 85 8.25 -11.56 10.46
C LEU A 85 8.13 -12.28 9.12
N GLN A 86 6.91 -12.51 8.67
CA GLN A 86 6.67 -13.32 7.48
C GLN A 86 5.30 -13.00 6.89
N LEU A 87 5.25 -12.94 5.56
CA LEU A 87 4.01 -12.81 4.80
C LEU A 87 3.76 -14.10 4.02
N PRO A 88 2.50 -14.39 3.65
CA PRO A 88 2.18 -15.58 2.86
C PRO A 88 3.00 -15.64 1.58
N LYS A 89 3.48 -16.83 1.25
CA LYS A 89 4.30 -17.09 0.05
C LYS A 89 5.57 -16.25 0.00
N ASN A 90 6.06 -15.84 1.18
CA ASN A 90 7.27 -15.04 1.28
C ASN A 90 7.19 -13.72 0.52
N ALA A 91 6.00 -13.13 0.45
CA ALA A 91 5.81 -11.83 -0.16
C ALA A 91 6.59 -10.77 0.64
N THR A 92 7.07 -9.74 -0.03
CA THR A 92 7.85 -8.69 0.62
C THR A 92 6.98 -7.59 1.19
N VAL A 93 5.88 -7.27 0.52
CA VAL A 93 4.95 -6.22 0.93
C VAL A 93 3.52 -6.71 0.70
N GLU A 94 2.65 -6.38 1.63
CA GLU A 94 1.21 -6.61 1.50
C GLU A 94 0.49 -5.32 1.89
N VAL A 95 -0.52 -4.96 1.09
CA VAL A 95 -1.33 -3.77 1.37
C VAL A 95 -2.79 -4.20 1.42
N ASP A 96 -3.49 -3.80 2.46
CA ASP A 96 -4.94 -3.88 2.48
C ASP A 96 -5.52 -2.47 2.51
N LEU A 97 -6.75 -2.33 2.04
CA LEU A 97 -7.45 -1.05 2.11
C LEU A 97 -8.94 -1.26 2.32
N ILE A 98 -9.55 -0.23 2.87
CA ILE A 98 -11.00 -0.14 3.03
C ILE A 98 -11.44 1.12 2.30
N ALA A 99 -12.40 0.98 1.41
CA ALA A 99 -12.92 2.09 0.62
C ALA A 99 -14.42 2.25 0.82
N SER A 100 -14.87 3.50 0.82
CA SER A 100 -16.27 3.84 0.74
C SER A 100 -16.61 4.07 -0.73
N VAL A 101 -17.70 3.47 -1.17
CA VAL A 101 -18.11 3.57 -2.58
C VAL A 101 -19.54 4.09 -2.67
N ARG A 102 -19.83 4.74 -3.80
CA ARG A 102 -21.20 5.18 -4.11
C ARG A 102 -21.98 4.01 -4.68
N THR A 103 -23.22 3.91 -4.26
CA THR A 103 -24.10 2.83 -4.73
C THR A 103 -25.13 3.35 -5.74
#